data_9616b99c91e45ba74868ef85ef6ab08a
#
_entry.id   9616b99c91e45ba74868ef85ef6ab08a
#
_cell.length_a   1.000
_cell.length_b   1.000
_cell.length_c   1.000
_cell.angle_alpha   90.00
_cell.angle_beta   90.00
_cell.angle_gamma   90.00
#
_symmetry.space_group_name_H-M   'P 1'
#
loop_
_entity.id
_entity.type
_entity.pdbx_description
1 polymer ?
#
loop_
_entity_poly.entity_id
_entity_poly.type
_entity_poly.pdbx_seq_one_letter_code
_entity_poly.pdbx_strand_id
1 'polypeptide(L)'
;MRVRARARSRRALVSAVSAAAAASLLLSGCAQDPKEASGPSGAPSGDKARLTLTVGVFGAFGLQEAGLYDEYMAQNPGIRIEQTSIERNENYYPQLLTHLGTGAGLADIQAVEVNNIAEITATQADKLVDLGKTPGVDKAAYLPWKWAQGTAPASKGGATVGLGTDIGPQGICYRKDLFEAAGLPGDREAVGALWAGDWNKYLETGKAYKAKAGDGKAFVDSASGVMAAVTGSSAQRFYDDQGKVVYKTNPAVRGAFDLAASFATEGLSAKLQQFTPGWDQGFANGSFATVSCPAWMLGYIQDKAGPAGKDKWDVAQAPKPSNWGGSFLVVPKAGKHAEEAARLAAWLTAPAQQAKLFEKRGSFPSASAAYALPAVSGAQHAYFGGAPIGEIFSKAAQGVPVTVVGPKDLVIAQNLADIGMLQVDQKGRSPQEGWEAAVKAIDNALDQ
;
A
#
# COMPACT_ATOMS: atom_id res chain seq x y z
N MET A 1 19.31 -42.65 42.61
CA MET A 1 18.70 -43.89 42.09
C MET A 1 18.67 -43.83 40.57
N ARG A 2 19.47 -44.69 39.96
CA ARG A 2 19.61 -44.83 38.50
C ARG A 2 18.40 -45.59 37.95
N VAL A 3 17.86 -45.26 36.81
CA VAL A 3 17.47 -46.24 35.78
C VAL A 3 17.62 -45.61 34.41
N ARG A 4 18.37 -46.33 33.61
CA ARG A 4 18.75 -46.10 32.20
C ARG A 4 17.68 -46.60 31.23
N ALA A 5 17.64 -45.94 30.05
CA ALA A 5 17.75 -46.51 28.71
C ALA A 5 16.57 -47.30 28.09
N ARG A 6 16.20 -46.97 26.88
CA ARG A 6 16.60 -47.73 25.68
C ARG A 6 16.07 -47.10 24.40
N ALA A 7 17.03 -46.83 23.54
CA ALA A 7 16.82 -46.62 22.12
C ALA A 7 16.36 -47.91 21.42
N ARG A 8 15.53 -47.80 20.40
CA ARG A 8 15.45 -48.81 19.32
C ARG A 8 15.28 -48.14 17.98
N SER A 9 16.34 -48.17 17.22
CA SER A 9 16.43 -48.03 15.78
C SER A 9 15.65 -49.14 15.06
N ARG A 10 14.98 -48.87 13.97
CA ARG A 10 14.84 -49.80 12.86
C ARG A 10 15.06 -49.10 11.52
N ARG A 11 16.04 -49.66 10.87
CA ARG A 11 16.51 -49.37 9.50
C ARG A 11 15.60 -50.04 8.46
N ALA A 12 15.56 -49.38 7.32
CA ALA A 12 15.67 -49.89 5.94
C ALA A 12 14.61 -50.87 5.40
N LEU A 13 14.11 -50.52 4.21
CA LEU A 13 14.40 -51.34 3.05
C LEU A 13 14.11 -50.57 1.76
N VAL A 14 15.12 -50.54 0.95
CA VAL A 14 15.24 -50.14 -0.44
C VAL A 14 14.57 -51.21 -1.29
N SER A 15 13.86 -50.83 -2.34
CA SER A 15 13.77 -51.62 -3.55
C SER A 15 13.52 -50.72 -4.77
N ALA A 16 14.56 -50.59 -5.52
CA ALA A 16 14.58 -50.17 -6.92
C ALA A 16 14.14 -51.31 -7.81
N VAL A 17 13.35 -51.08 -8.83
CA VAL A 17 13.34 -51.90 -10.05
C VAL A 17 13.30 -50.97 -11.25
N SER A 18 14.27 -51.22 -12.08
CA SER A 18 14.64 -50.50 -13.32
C SER A 18 14.01 -51.12 -14.56
N ALA A 19 14.08 -50.29 -15.61
CA ALA A 19 14.33 -50.63 -17.04
C ALA A 19 13.15 -51.22 -17.82
N ALA A 20 12.87 -50.71 -18.96
CA ALA A 20 13.53 -50.40 -20.19
C ALA A 20 12.77 -51.06 -21.38
N ALA A 21 12.94 -50.42 -22.49
CA ALA A 21 12.94 -50.83 -23.90
C ALA A 21 11.69 -50.44 -24.67
N ALA A 22 11.75 -49.49 -25.58
CA ALA A 22 12.45 -49.32 -26.84
C ALA A 22 11.79 -50.08 -28.02
N ALA A 23 11.67 -49.30 -29.09
CA ALA A 23 11.74 -49.63 -30.50
C ALA A 23 10.46 -50.00 -31.26
N SER A 24 10.09 -49.10 -32.14
CA SER A 24 10.27 -49.10 -33.61
C SER A 24 9.31 -49.96 -34.47
N LEU A 25 8.84 -49.35 -35.52
CA LEU A 25 8.80 -49.69 -36.94
C LEU A 25 7.50 -49.20 -37.57
N LEU A 26 7.48 -48.14 -38.36
CA LEU A 26 7.70 -48.04 -39.80
C LEU A 26 6.79 -48.92 -40.70
N LEU A 27 6.25 -48.18 -41.70
CA LEU A 27 5.90 -48.54 -43.07
C LEU A 27 4.46 -48.95 -43.37
N SER A 28 3.89 -48.27 -44.17
CA SER A 28 3.59 -48.20 -45.63
C SER A 28 2.11 -47.99 -45.79
N GLY A 29 1.62 -47.01 -46.43
CA GLY A 29 1.65 -46.67 -47.83
C GLY A 29 0.42 -47.18 -48.54
N CYS A 30 -0.36 -46.28 -49.06
CA CYS A 30 -0.79 -46.34 -50.46
C CYS A 30 -1.79 -45.24 -50.79
N ALA A 31 -1.51 -44.59 -51.85
CA ALA A 31 -2.24 -43.49 -52.46
C ALA A 31 -3.59 -43.96 -53.05
N GLN A 32 -4.57 -43.05 -52.99
CA GLN A 32 -5.60 -42.90 -54.01
C GLN A 32 -6.15 -41.50 -54.01
N ASP A 33 -5.86 -40.70 -54.99
CA ASP A 33 -6.53 -39.51 -55.49
C ASP A 33 -7.59 -39.89 -56.54
N PRO A 34 -8.41 -38.96 -57.03
CA PRO A 34 -9.08 -37.76 -56.46
C PRO A 34 -10.60 -37.77 -56.75
N LYS A 35 -11.35 -36.96 -56.03
CA LYS A 35 -12.54 -36.32 -56.59
C LYS A 35 -12.75 -34.96 -55.97
N GLU A 36 -12.70 -33.94 -56.80
CA GLU A 36 -13.08 -32.57 -56.56
C GLU A 36 -14.52 -32.47 -56.03
N ALA A 37 -14.66 -31.72 -54.90
CA ALA A 37 -15.91 -31.06 -54.54
C ALA A 37 -15.57 -29.65 -54.08
N SER A 38 -15.77 -28.71 -54.98
CA SER A 38 -15.76 -27.27 -54.73
C SER A 38 -16.84 -26.90 -53.70
N GLY A 39 -16.42 -26.58 -52.48
CA GLY A 39 -17.19 -25.86 -51.47
C GLY A 39 -16.50 -24.52 -51.16
N PRO A 40 -17.24 -23.45 -50.81
CA PRO A 40 -16.67 -22.12 -50.69
C PRO A 40 -15.65 -22.05 -49.57
N SER A 41 -14.44 -21.68 -49.93
CA SER A 41 -13.34 -21.35 -49.06
C SER A 41 -13.72 -20.14 -48.19
N GLY A 42 -14.24 -20.40 -47.01
CA GLY A 42 -14.18 -19.45 -45.88
C GLY A 42 -12.76 -19.50 -45.38
N ALA A 43 -11.93 -18.56 -45.78
CA ALA A 43 -10.66 -18.33 -45.13
C ALA A 43 -10.90 -18.14 -43.63
N PRO A 44 -10.18 -18.82 -42.72
CA PRO A 44 -10.19 -18.45 -41.32
C PRO A 44 -9.68 -17.03 -41.28
N SER A 45 -10.49 -16.13 -40.74
CA SER A 45 -10.08 -14.79 -40.36
C SER A 45 -8.82 -14.93 -39.54
N GLY A 46 -7.68 -14.53 -40.14
CA GLY A 46 -6.38 -14.63 -39.51
C GLY A 46 -6.46 -13.98 -38.13
N ASP A 47 -6.15 -14.78 -37.12
CA ASP A 47 -5.92 -14.30 -35.74
C ASP A 47 -4.75 -13.30 -35.84
N LYS A 48 -5.07 -12.01 -35.94
CA LYS A 48 -4.04 -10.97 -35.92
C LYS A 48 -3.28 -11.22 -34.64
N ALA A 49 -1.98 -11.49 -34.75
CA ALA A 49 -1.11 -11.71 -33.59
C ALA A 49 -1.36 -10.63 -32.59
N ARG A 50 -1.97 -10.98 -31.47
CA ARG A 50 -2.28 -10.06 -30.38
C ARG A 50 -1.00 -9.68 -29.66
N LEU A 51 -0.76 -8.38 -29.52
CA LEU A 51 0.30 -7.89 -28.67
C LEU A 51 -0.05 -8.23 -27.21
N THR A 52 0.82 -8.96 -26.50
CA THR A 52 0.64 -9.22 -25.07
C THR A 52 1.44 -8.22 -24.26
N LEU A 53 0.75 -7.46 -23.39
CA LEU A 53 1.35 -6.59 -22.38
C LEU A 53 1.30 -7.29 -21.03
N THR A 54 2.42 -7.30 -20.33
CA THR A 54 2.55 -7.91 -19.01
C THR A 54 2.55 -6.83 -17.91
N VAL A 55 1.84 -7.11 -16.79
CA VAL A 55 1.75 -6.22 -15.64
C VAL A 55 2.22 -6.95 -14.40
N GLY A 56 3.33 -6.51 -13.80
CA GLY A 56 3.86 -7.04 -12.55
C GLY A 56 3.36 -6.22 -11.36
N VAL A 57 2.67 -6.88 -10.42
CA VAL A 57 2.12 -6.24 -9.23
C VAL A 57 2.45 -7.02 -7.96
N PHE A 58 2.14 -6.42 -6.81
CA PHE A 58 2.21 -7.07 -5.50
C PHE A 58 0.86 -7.05 -4.81
N GLY A 59 0.61 -8.03 -3.95
CA GLY A 59 -0.61 -8.16 -3.17
C GLY A 59 -1.88 -8.20 -4.02
N ALA A 60 -2.97 -7.80 -3.43
CA ALA A 60 -4.28 -7.68 -4.09
C ALA A 60 -4.42 -6.28 -4.73
N PHE A 61 -3.71 -6.02 -5.82
CA PHE A 61 -3.63 -4.70 -6.46
C PHE A 61 -4.98 -4.22 -7.04
N GLY A 62 -5.80 -5.15 -7.54
CA GLY A 62 -7.22 -4.91 -7.81
C GLY A 62 -7.55 -4.44 -9.22
N LEU A 63 -6.60 -4.20 -10.12
CA LEU A 63 -6.87 -3.73 -11.49
C LEU A 63 -7.67 -4.74 -12.31
N GLN A 64 -7.33 -6.02 -12.20
CA GLN A 64 -8.02 -7.11 -12.87
C GLN A 64 -9.41 -7.31 -12.28
N GLU A 65 -9.54 -7.34 -10.96
CA GLU A 65 -10.79 -7.55 -10.24
C GLU A 65 -11.78 -6.39 -10.43
N ALA A 66 -11.27 -5.18 -10.70
CA ALA A 66 -12.09 -4.04 -11.09
C ALA A 66 -12.56 -4.09 -12.55
N GLY A 67 -12.14 -5.10 -13.34
CA GLY A 67 -12.51 -5.29 -14.74
C GLY A 67 -11.79 -4.33 -15.70
N LEU A 68 -10.73 -3.63 -15.23
CA LEU A 68 -10.05 -2.61 -16.03
C LEU A 68 -9.30 -3.21 -17.21
N TYR A 69 -8.72 -4.40 -17.07
CA TYR A 69 -8.04 -5.08 -18.18
C TYR A 69 -9.02 -5.49 -19.28
N ASP A 70 -10.17 -6.05 -18.92
CA ASP A 70 -11.21 -6.45 -19.88
C ASP A 70 -11.75 -5.24 -20.64
N GLU A 71 -11.97 -4.14 -19.94
CA GLU A 71 -12.42 -2.88 -20.56
C GLU A 71 -11.37 -2.33 -21.56
N TYR A 72 -10.09 -2.30 -21.16
CA TYR A 72 -9.04 -1.84 -22.06
C TYR A 72 -8.87 -2.76 -23.28
N MET A 73 -8.89 -4.08 -23.10
CA MET A 73 -8.83 -5.06 -24.20
C MET A 73 -10.03 -4.95 -25.13
N ALA A 74 -11.22 -4.67 -24.62
CA ALA A 74 -12.40 -4.44 -25.46
C ALA A 74 -12.27 -3.18 -26.34
N GLN A 75 -11.63 -2.13 -25.83
CA GLN A 75 -11.33 -0.89 -26.57
C GLN A 75 -10.12 -1.08 -27.51
N ASN A 76 -9.26 -2.06 -27.28
CA ASN A 76 -8.01 -2.32 -28.01
C ASN A 76 -7.90 -3.82 -28.38
N PRO A 77 -8.70 -4.32 -29.34
CA PRO A 77 -8.85 -5.76 -29.59
C PRO A 77 -7.57 -6.46 -30.09
N GLY A 78 -6.54 -5.68 -30.46
CA GLY A 78 -5.19 -6.20 -30.79
C GLY A 78 -4.28 -6.42 -29.59
N ILE A 79 -4.73 -6.06 -28.37
CA ILE A 79 -3.93 -6.14 -27.14
C ILE A 79 -4.52 -7.23 -26.22
N ARG A 80 -3.64 -8.00 -25.62
CA ARG A 80 -3.91 -8.90 -24.48
C ARG A 80 -3.11 -8.41 -23.27
N ILE A 81 -3.71 -8.47 -22.09
CA ILE A 81 -3.06 -8.09 -20.83
C ILE A 81 -2.94 -9.33 -19.95
N GLU A 82 -1.74 -9.58 -19.43
CA GLU A 82 -1.45 -10.64 -18.48
C GLU A 82 -0.82 -10.05 -17.21
N GLN A 83 -1.38 -10.41 -16.05
CA GLN A 83 -0.86 -9.94 -14.76
C GLN A 83 -0.10 -11.05 -14.04
N THR A 84 1.05 -10.70 -13.46
CA THR A 84 1.74 -11.51 -12.45
C THR A 84 1.72 -10.79 -11.12
N SER A 85 1.43 -11.52 -10.04
CA SER A 85 1.41 -10.95 -8.69
C SER A 85 2.31 -11.74 -7.74
N ILE A 86 3.08 -11.01 -6.93
CA ILE A 86 3.80 -11.56 -5.79
C ILE A 86 3.07 -11.07 -4.53
N GLU A 87 2.69 -12.00 -3.65
CA GLU A 87 1.80 -11.73 -2.53
C GLU A 87 2.23 -10.56 -1.64
N ARG A 88 3.55 -10.39 -1.41
CA ARG A 88 4.11 -9.39 -0.48
C ARG A 88 5.11 -8.49 -1.17
N ASN A 89 4.99 -7.18 -0.92
CA ASN A 89 5.92 -6.19 -1.47
C ASN A 89 7.38 -6.42 -1.03
N GLU A 90 7.59 -6.94 0.18
CA GLU A 90 8.94 -7.27 0.69
C GLU A 90 9.66 -8.32 -0.17
N ASN A 91 8.90 -9.19 -0.85
CA ASN A 91 9.44 -10.19 -1.78
C ASN A 91 9.48 -9.68 -3.22
N TYR A 92 8.56 -8.79 -3.59
CA TYR A 92 8.45 -8.24 -4.94
C TYR A 92 9.52 -7.18 -5.22
N TYR A 93 9.69 -6.23 -4.33
CA TYR A 93 10.53 -5.05 -4.56
C TYR A 93 12.02 -5.36 -4.77
N PRO A 94 12.68 -6.25 -4.00
CA PRO A 94 14.07 -6.63 -4.27
C PRO A 94 14.27 -7.29 -5.63
N GLN A 95 13.28 -8.06 -6.10
CA GLN A 95 13.30 -8.66 -7.43
C GLN A 95 13.17 -7.58 -8.52
N LEU A 96 12.27 -6.61 -8.34
CA LEU A 96 12.14 -5.47 -9.25
C LEU A 96 13.46 -4.71 -9.39
N LEU A 97 14.14 -4.40 -8.28
CA LEU A 97 15.45 -3.73 -8.31
C LEU A 97 16.50 -4.54 -9.07
N THR A 98 16.55 -5.85 -8.84
CA THR A 98 17.45 -6.77 -9.54
C THR A 98 17.16 -6.79 -11.05
N HIS A 99 15.90 -6.89 -11.43
CA HIS A 99 15.48 -6.90 -12.83
C HIS A 99 15.73 -5.55 -13.51
N LEU A 100 15.49 -4.43 -12.83
CA LEU A 100 15.87 -3.10 -13.33
C LEU A 100 17.39 -2.98 -13.50
N GLY A 101 18.17 -3.59 -12.59
CA GLY A 101 19.63 -3.64 -12.67
C GLY A 101 20.13 -4.36 -13.92
N THR A 102 19.56 -5.51 -14.23
CA THR A 102 19.96 -6.39 -15.34
C THR A 102 19.27 -6.06 -16.68
N GLY A 103 18.14 -5.36 -16.65
CA GLY A 103 17.28 -5.14 -17.82
C GLY A 103 16.52 -6.38 -18.27
N ALA A 104 16.47 -7.44 -17.48
CA ALA A 104 15.83 -8.72 -17.81
C ALA A 104 14.84 -9.16 -16.72
N GLY A 105 13.82 -9.93 -17.09
CA GLY A 105 12.80 -10.43 -16.14
C GLY A 105 11.73 -9.40 -15.77
N LEU A 106 11.70 -8.24 -16.43
CA LEU A 106 10.72 -7.19 -16.20
C LEU A 106 9.41 -7.47 -16.93
N ALA A 107 8.29 -7.22 -16.28
CA ALA A 107 7.03 -7.01 -16.97
C ALA A 107 7.05 -5.65 -17.69
N ASP A 108 6.17 -5.46 -18.68
CA ASP A 108 6.08 -4.20 -19.44
C ASP A 108 5.63 -3.03 -18.57
N ILE A 109 4.80 -3.30 -17.57
CA ILE A 109 4.40 -2.36 -16.51
C ILE A 109 4.75 -2.97 -15.16
N GLN A 110 5.30 -2.17 -14.25
CA GLN A 110 5.64 -2.59 -12.90
C GLN A 110 4.95 -1.69 -11.86
N ALA A 111 4.37 -2.30 -10.85
CA ALA A 111 3.85 -1.56 -9.70
C ALA A 111 4.99 -1.20 -8.73
N VAL A 112 4.90 -0.03 -8.11
CA VAL A 112 5.83 0.43 -7.08
C VAL A 112 5.04 1.00 -5.91
N GLU A 113 5.30 0.49 -4.71
CA GLU A 113 4.67 0.97 -3.48
C GLU A 113 5.22 2.33 -3.07
N VAL A 114 4.41 3.17 -2.40
CA VAL A 114 4.76 4.55 -2.05
C VAL A 114 6.07 4.67 -1.24
N ASN A 115 6.37 3.70 -0.38
CA ASN A 115 7.59 3.72 0.41
C ASN A 115 8.87 3.42 -0.42
N ASN A 116 8.69 2.88 -1.63
CA ASN A 116 9.79 2.50 -2.51
C ASN A 116 9.99 3.50 -3.67
N ILE A 117 8.99 4.32 -3.99
CA ILE A 117 9.05 5.20 -5.16
C ILE A 117 10.20 6.22 -5.06
N ALA A 118 10.54 6.68 -3.87
CA ALA A 118 11.63 7.62 -3.67
C ALA A 118 12.99 7.04 -4.09
N GLU A 119 13.24 5.77 -3.79
CA GLU A 119 14.45 5.08 -4.23
C GLU A 119 14.44 4.88 -5.76
N ILE A 120 13.30 4.47 -6.34
CA ILE A 120 13.15 4.30 -7.79
C ILE A 120 13.42 5.62 -8.53
N THR A 121 12.82 6.73 -8.11
CA THR A 121 13.00 8.04 -8.75
C THR A 121 14.41 8.58 -8.60
N ALA A 122 15.07 8.30 -7.48
CA ALA A 122 16.43 8.74 -7.23
C ALA A 122 17.50 7.90 -7.94
N THR A 123 17.28 6.59 -8.11
CA THR A 123 18.33 5.64 -8.52
C THR A 123 18.08 4.93 -9.85
N GLN A 124 16.82 4.83 -10.32
CA GLN A 124 16.43 4.03 -11.48
C GLN A 124 15.70 4.83 -12.59
N ALA A 125 15.52 6.15 -12.41
CA ALA A 125 14.74 6.98 -13.33
C ALA A 125 15.23 6.93 -14.78
N ASP A 126 16.52 6.78 -15.01
CA ASP A 126 17.15 6.66 -16.32
C ASP A 126 16.71 5.40 -17.09
N LYS A 127 16.28 4.35 -16.39
CA LYS A 127 15.82 3.08 -16.94
C LYS A 127 14.31 3.04 -17.22
N LEU A 128 13.58 4.09 -16.81
CA LEU A 128 12.13 4.16 -16.89
C LEU A 128 11.66 5.19 -17.91
N VAL A 129 10.50 4.94 -18.51
CA VAL A 129 9.86 5.86 -19.45
C VAL A 129 9.38 7.09 -18.69
N ASP A 130 9.53 8.28 -19.31
CA ASP A 130 8.91 9.53 -18.82
C ASP A 130 7.41 9.51 -19.12
N LEU A 131 6.64 8.97 -18.18
CA LEU A 131 5.19 8.83 -18.30
C LEU A 131 4.46 10.18 -18.31
N GLY A 132 5.09 11.23 -17.78
CA GLY A 132 4.53 12.60 -17.84
C GLY A 132 4.39 13.14 -19.25
N LYS A 133 5.08 12.54 -20.23
CA LYS A 133 4.99 12.87 -21.67
C LYS A 133 4.08 11.95 -22.45
N THR A 134 3.48 10.94 -21.82
CA THR A 134 2.58 9.99 -22.50
C THR A 134 1.30 10.69 -22.92
N PRO A 135 0.83 10.52 -24.18
CA PRO A 135 -0.43 11.09 -24.62
C PRO A 135 -1.59 10.71 -23.71
N GLY A 136 -2.41 11.70 -23.35
CA GLY A 136 -3.55 11.51 -22.43
C GLY A 136 -3.23 11.70 -20.95
N VAL A 137 -1.97 11.85 -20.57
CA VAL A 137 -1.59 12.19 -19.20
C VAL A 137 -1.68 13.70 -19.00
N ASP A 138 -2.55 14.12 -18.08
CA ASP A 138 -2.67 15.50 -17.64
C ASP A 138 -2.23 15.61 -16.18
N LYS A 139 -1.11 16.28 -15.93
CA LYS A 139 -0.60 16.54 -14.58
C LYS A 139 -1.63 17.19 -13.65
N ALA A 140 -2.47 18.08 -14.19
CA ALA A 140 -3.49 18.79 -13.42
C ALA A 140 -4.60 17.86 -12.87
N ALA A 141 -4.75 16.67 -13.45
CA ALA A 141 -5.71 15.68 -12.98
C ALA A 141 -5.28 14.97 -11.67
N TYR A 142 -4.01 15.08 -11.30
CA TYR A 142 -3.43 14.38 -10.14
C TYR A 142 -3.17 15.34 -8.98
N LEU A 143 -3.13 14.79 -7.76
CA LEU A 143 -2.68 15.52 -6.58
C LEU A 143 -1.22 15.97 -6.74
N PRO A 144 -0.88 17.25 -6.49
CA PRO A 144 0.47 17.79 -6.68
C PRO A 144 1.54 17.00 -5.89
N TRP A 145 1.25 16.62 -4.65
CA TRP A 145 2.18 15.88 -3.81
C TRP A 145 2.43 14.45 -4.33
N LYS A 146 1.38 13.78 -4.86
CA LYS A 146 1.50 12.43 -5.41
C LYS A 146 2.27 12.44 -6.72
N TRP A 147 2.00 13.43 -7.57
CA TRP A 147 2.77 13.66 -8.80
C TRP A 147 4.25 13.90 -8.50
N ALA A 148 4.56 14.74 -7.51
CA ALA A 148 5.93 15.03 -7.10
C ALA A 148 6.69 13.76 -6.66
N GLN A 149 6.04 12.85 -5.93
CA GLN A 149 6.63 11.57 -5.52
C GLN A 149 7.02 10.68 -6.70
N GLY A 150 6.23 10.66 -7.78
CA GLY A 150 6.52 9.89 -9.01
C GLY A 150 7.50 10.57 -9.95
N THR A 151 7.98 11.78 -9.61
CA THR A 151 8.88 12.59 -10.44
C THR A 151 10.31 12.52 -9.92
N ALA A 152 11.24 12.18 -10.81
CA ALA A 152 12.66 12.14 -10.49
C ALA A 152 13.20 13.53 -10.10
N PRO A 153 14.18 13.62 -9.20
CA PRO A 153 14.85 14.89 -8.88
C PRO A 153 15.39 15.59 -10.13
N ALA A 154 15.44 16.93 -10.10
CA ALA A 154 15.97 17.71 -11.23
C ALA A 154 17.39 17.29 -11.61
N SER A 155 18.23 16.90 -10.65
CA SER A 155 19.58 16.33 -10.87
C SER A 155 19.58 15.00 -11.64
N LYS A 156 18.42 14.33 -11.74
CA LYS A 156 18.17 13.10 -12.50
C LYS A 156 17.27 13.34 -13.71
N GLY A 157 17.12 14.58 -14.17
CA GLY A 157 16.39 14.96 -15.38
C GLY A 157 14.93 15.34 -15.18
N GLY A 158 14.37 15.24 -13.97
CA GLY A 158 13.01 15.71 -13.65
C GLY A 158 11.88 14.95 -14.35
N ALA A 159 12.14 13.74 -14.89
CA ALA A 159 11.13 12.92 -15.57
C ALA A 159 10.09 12.39 -14.59
N THR A 160 8.81 12.39 -14.95
CA THR A 160 7.77 11.71 -14.19
C THR A 160 7.72 10.25 -14.61
N VAL A 161 8.36 9.38 -13.83
CA VAL A 161 8.50 7.95 -14.14
C VAL A 161 7.42 7.07 -13.50
N GLY A 162 6.69 7.60 -12.50
CA GLY A 162 5.61 6.89 -11.83
C GLY A 162 4.29 7.65 -11.89
N LEU A 163 3.23 7.02 -12.40
CA LEU A 163 1.87 7.53 -12.31
C LEU A 163 1.16 6.89 -11.11
N GLY A 164 0.60 7.72 -10.23
CA GLY A 164 -0.10 7.24 -9.04
C GLY A 164 -1.36 6.45 -9.39
N THR A 165 -1.55 5.30 -8.76
CA THR A 165 -2.76 4.47 -8.89
C THR A 165 -3.80 4.80 -7.84
N ASP A 166 -3.33 4.99 -6.61
CA ASP A 166 -4.13 5.19 -5.41
C ASP A 166 -3.33 5.91 -4.33
N ILE A 167 -4.01 6.24 -3.26
CA ILE A 167 -3.45 6.86 -2.05
C ILE A 167 -4.18 6.33 -0.81
N GLY A 168 -3.58 6.53 0.36
CA GLY A 168 -4.19 6.24 1.65
C GLY A 168 -4.36 7.49 2.51
N PRO A 169 -5.23 8.45 2.11
CA PRO A 169 -5.50 9.61 2.97
C PRO A 169 -6.09 9.13 4.29
N GLN A 170 -5.62 9.67 5.42
CA GLN A 170 -5.98 9.16 6.73
C GLN A 170 -7.09 9.97 7.38
N GLY A 171 -8.05 9.22 7.93
CA GLY A 171 -8.98 9.66 8.96
C GLY A 171 -8.59 9.06 10.32
N ILE A 172 -9.42 9.25 11.32
CA ILE A 172 -9.41 8.48 12.56
C ILE A 172 -10.66 7.60 12.57
N CYS A 173 -10.46 6.29 12.46
CA CYS A 173 -11.51 5.32 12.73
C CYS A 173 -11.67 5.17 14.24
N TYR A 174 -12.91 5.25 14.74
CA TYR A 174 -13.17 5.21 16.18
C TYR A 174 -14.35 4.32 16.52
N ARG A 175 -14.35 3.80 17.74
CA ARG A 175 -15.44 3.03 18.34
C ARG A 175 -16.43 3.98 18.98
N LYS A 176 -17.52 4.25 18.26
CA LYS A 176 -18.60 5.12 18.72
C LYS A 176 -19.15 4.69 20.08
N ASP A 177 -19.43 3.40 20.26
CA ASP A 177 -19.94 2.83 21.50
C ASP A 177 -18.97 3.01 22.69
N LEU A 178 -17.65 2.92 22.46
CA LEU A 178 -16.65 3.15 23.52
C LEU A 178 -16.52 4.64 23.86
N PHE A 179 -16.64 5.53 22.89
CA PHE A 179 -16.65 6.97 23.09
C PHE A 179 -17.86 7.39 23.92
N GLU A 180 -19.06 6.94 23.54
CA GLU A 180 -20.30 7.22 24.25
C GLU A 180 -20.26 6.68 25.70
N ALA A 181 -19.75 5.47 25.91
CA ALA A 181 -19.56 4.87 27.22
C ALA A 181 -18.57 5.66 28.11
N ALA A 182 -17.59 6.33 27.50
CA ALA A 182 -16.65 7.23 28.18
C ALA A 182 -17.20 8.66 28.32
N GLY A 183 -18.45 8.93 27.92
CA GLY A 183 -19.07 10.26 27.97
C GLY A 183 -18.48 11.25 26.99
N LEU A 184 -17.87 10.77 25.91
CA LEU A 184 -17.41 11.55 24.76
C LEU A 184 -18.49 11.54 23.66
N PRO A 185 -18.46 12.48 22.70
CA PRO A 185 -19.36 12.48 21.58
C PRO A 185 -19.27 11.17 20.77
N GLY A 186 -20.41 10.69 20.24
CA GLY A 186 -20.45 9.57 19.29
C GLY A 186 -20.59 10.02 17.83
N ASP A 187 -20.97 11.27 17.58
CA ASP A 187 -21.11 11.84 16.23
C ASP A 187 -19.76 12.18 15.63
N ARG A 188 -19.55 11.84 14.34
CA ARG A 188 -18.26 11.96 13.65
C ARG A 188 -17.74 13.38 13.51
N GLU A 189 -18.62 14.36 13.37
CA GLU A 189 -18.24 15.76 13.25
C GLU A 189 -17.80 16.30 14.61
N ALA A 190 -18.58 16.01 15.64
CA ALA A 190 -18.23 16.37 17.02
C ALA A 190 -16.96 15.67 17.49
N VAL A 191 -16.76 14.38 17.11
CA VAL A 191 -15.52 13.63 17.40
C VAL A 191 -14.32 14.27 16.69
N GLY A 192 -14.44 14.56 15.39
CA GLY A 192 -13.37 15.23 14.62
C GLY A 192 -13.02 16.61 15.18
N ALA A 193 -13.98 17.33 15.73
CA ALA A 193 -13.78 18.64 16.36
C ALA A 193 -12.95 18.58 17.66
N LEU A 194 -12.94 17.44 18.38
CA LEU A 194 -12.15 17.28 19.61
C LEU A 194 -10.65 17.51 19.38
N TRP A 195 -10.16 17.15 18.19
CA TRP A 195 -8.72 17.20 17.87
C TRP A 195 -8.39 18.01 16.62
N ALA A 196 -9.35 18.74 16.04
CA ALA A 196 -9.14 19.47 14.81
C ALA A 196 -7.88 20.34 14.83
N GLY A 197 -7.00 20.14 13.85
CA GLY A 197 -5.80 20.92 13.59
C GLY A 197 -4.60 20.61 14.51
N ASP A 198 -4.75 19.76 15.56
CA ASP A 198 -3.68 19.56 16.54
C ASP A 198 -3.63 18.13 17.11
N TRP A 199 -2.51 17.45 16.93
CA TRP A 199 -2.26 16.13 17.49
C TRP A 199 -2.14 16.14 19.04
N ASN A 200 -1.79 17.27 19.67
CA ASN A 200 -1.82 17.39 21.14
C ASN A 200 -3.24 17.32 21.67
N LYS A 201 -4.23 17.91 20.97
CA LYS A 201 -5.64 17.75 21.33
C LYS A 201 -6.10 16.28 21.24
N TYR A 202 -5.55 15.51 20.29
CA TYR A 202 -5.80 14.07 20.19
C TYR A 202 -5.26 13.33 21.43
N LEU A 203 -4.07 13.70 21.92
CA LEU A 203 -3.51 13.19 23.18
C LEU A 203 -4.41 13.53 24.37
N GLU A 204 -4.85 14.79 24.51
CA GLU A 204 -5.74 15.23 25.59
C GLU A 204 -7.12 14.51 25.53
N THR A 205 -7.64 14.27 24.32
CA THR A 205 -8.84 13.44 24.15
C THR A 205 -8.61 12.01 24.65
N GLY A 206 -7.42 11.44 24.38
CA GLY A 206 -7.03 10.13 24.90
C GLY A 206 -7.00 10.07 26.43
N LYS A 207 -6.48 11.11 27.09
CA LYS A 207 -6.49 11.23 28.54
C LYS A 207 -7.91 11.33 29.11
N ALA A 208 -8.77 12.12 28.47
CA ALA A 208 -10.17 12.25 28.87
C ALA A 208 -10.94 10.92 28.69
N TYR A 209 -10.67 10.19 27.60
CA TYR A 209 -11.21 8.86 27.37
C TYR A 209 -10.76 7.89 28.48
N LYS A 210 -9.45 7.78 28.72
CA LYS A 210 -8.87 6.87 29.71
C LYS A 210 -9.43 7.09 31.13
N ALA A 211 -9.68 8.34 31.49
CA ALA A 211 -10.22 8.67 32.81
C ALA A 211 -11.59 8.06 33.09
N LYS A 212 -12.33 7.64 32.05
CA LYS A 212 -13.70 7.10 32.14
C LYS A 212 -13.87 5.75 31.46
N ALA A 213 -12.91 5.32 30.66
CA ALA A 213 -12.94 4.00 30.01
C ALA A 213 -12.74 2.89 31.05
N GLY A 214 -13.41 1.75 30.85
CA GLY A 214 -13.18 0.56 31.66
C GLY A 214 -11.79 -0.04 31.45
N ASP A 215 -11.40 -0.91 32.39
CA ASP A 215 -10.11 -1.60 32.34
C ASP A 215 -9.91 -2.34 31.01
N GLY A 216 -8.66 -2.34 30.53
CA GLY A 216 -8.29 -3.01 29.27
C GLY A 216 -8.76 -2.31 28.00
N LYS A 217 -9.27 -1.08 28.07
CA LYS A 217 -9.68 -0.26 26.93
C LYS A 217 -8.68 0.86 26.69
N ALA A 218 -7.80 0.69 25.71
CA ALA A 218 -6.86 1.73 25.32
C ALA A 218 -7.51 2.77 24.39
N PHE A 219 -6.90 3.93 24.26
CA PHE A 219 -7.37 4.95 23.33
C PHE A 219 -6.89 4.68 21.92
N VAL A 220 -5.60 4.36 21.74
CA VAL A 220 -5.01 4.02 20.43
C VAL A 220 -4.55 2.56 20.36
N ASP A 221 -4.45 2.04 19.17
CA ASP A 221 -3.93 0.69 18.89
C ASP A 221 -2.45 0.55 19.27
N SER A 222 -1.63 1.51 18.84
CA SER A 222 -0.18 1.55 19.07
C SER A 222 0.37 2.98 19.00
N ALA A 223 1.44 3.22 19.74
CA ALA A 223 2.19 4.48 19.63
C ALA A 223 2.89 4.62 18.28
N SER A 224 3.30 3.51 17.65
CA SER A 224 3.90 3.52 16.31
C SER A 224 2.93 4.02 15.24
N GLY A 225 1.64 3.65 15.32
CA GLY A 225 0.60 4.14 14.41
C GLY A 225 0.39 5.64 14.54
N VAL A 226 0.37 6.16 15.78
CA VAL A 226 0.30 7.61 16.04
C VAL A 226 1.53 8.32 15.47
N MET A 227 2.74 7.81 15.73
CA MET A 227 3.99 8.40 15.22
C MET A 227 3.99 8.50 13.69
N ALA A 228 3.56 7.44 13.01
CA ALA A 228 3.50 7.42 11.54
C ALA A 228 2.53 8.50 11.01
N ALA A 229 1.36 8.65 11.61
CA ALA A 229 0.36 9.65 11.22
C ALA A 229 0.84 11.08 11.49
N VAL A 230 1.45 11.34 12.66
CA VAL A 230 2.01 12.65 13.02
C VAL A 230 3.16 13.02 12.07
N THR A 231 4.09 12.10 11.84
CA THR A 231 5.22 12.31 10.91
C THR A 231 4.71 12.53 9.48
N GLY A 232 3.72 11.74 9.05
CA GLY A 232 3.10 11.85 7.72
C GLY A 232 2.37 13.17 7.47
N SER A 233 1.98 13.89 8.54
CA SER A 233 1.36 15.22 8.43
C SER A 233 2.36 16.39 8.36
N SER A 234 3.66 16.12 8.34
CA SER A 234 4.72 17.13 8.29
C SER A 234 5.19 17.35 6.85
N ALA A 235 5.35 18.61 6.44
CA ALA A 235 5.86 18.97 5.12
C ALA A 235 7.36 18.59 4.97
N GLN A 236 8.14 18.62 6.04
CA GLN A 236 9.52 18.17 6.07
C GLN A 236 9.67 17.05 7.10
N ARG A 237 10.24 15.94 6.65
CA ARG A 237 10.46 14.76 7.49
C ARG A 237 11.94 14.44 7.61
N PHE A 238 12.40 13.49 6.83
CA PHE A 238 13.74 12.90 6.96
C PHE A 238 14.79 13.57 6.07
N TYR A 239 14.34 14.34 5.07
CA TYR A 239 15.18 15.04 4.11
C TYR A 239 14.84 16.52 4.07
N ASP A 240 15.86 17.36 3.84
CA ASP A 240 15.67 18.77 3.49
C ASP A 240 15.47 18.96 1.97
N ASP A 241 15.25 20.22 1.55
CA ASP A 241 15.00 20.57 0.15
C ASP A 241 16.23 20.33 -0.76
N GLN A 242 17.40 20.12 -0.19
CA GLN A 242 18.62 19.75 -0.92
C GLN A 242 18.81 18.24 -1.00
N GLY A 243 17.90 17.44 -0.42
CA GLY A 243 18.00 15.99 -0.37
C GLY A 243 19.00 15.45 0.66
N LYS A 244 19.40 16.26 1.64
CA LYS A 244 20.24 15.85 2.75
C LYS A 244 19.37 15.21 3.85
N VAL A 245 19.87 14.13 4.44
CA VAL A 245 19.24 13.48 5.58
C VAL A 245 19.28 14.38 6.82
N VAL A 246 18.12 14.71 7.38
CA VAL A 246 17.98 15.65 8.52
C VAL A 246 17.15 15.08 9.69
N TYR A 247 16.81 13.79 9.68
CA TYR A 247 15.91 13.21 10.69
C TYR A 247 16.31 13.46 12.13
N LYS A 248 17.64 13.53 12.42
CA LYS A 248 18.17 13.78 13.76
C LYS A 248 17.99 15.23 14.21
N THR A 249 18.09 16.17 13.28
CA THR A 249 18.09 17.62 13.53
C THR A 249 16.75 18.27 13.26
N ASN A 250 15.83 17.57 12.61
CA ASN A 250 14.49 18.07 12.33
C ASN A 250 13.61 17.97 13.59
N PRO A 251 13.19 19.11 14.18
CA PRO A 251 12.36 19.11 15.40
C PRO A 251 11.00 18.47 15.17
N ALA A 252 10.46 18.45 13.94
CA ALA A 252 9.19 17.82 13.64
C ALA A 252 9.26 16.29 13.80
N VAL A 253 10.38 15.66 13.43
CA VAL A 253 10.58 14.20 13.59
C VAL A 253 10.72 13.85 15.07
N ARG A 254 11.53 14.59 15.80
CA ARG A 254 11.69 14.39 17.22
C ARG A 254 10.37 14.66 17.98
N GLY A 255 9.66 15.74 17.65
CA GLY A 255 8.36 16.06 18.25
C GLY A 255 7.29 15.00 17.96
N ALA A 256 7.27 14.41 16.76
CA ALA A 256 6.37 13.30 16.45
C ALA A 256 6.69 12.05 17.28
N PHE A 257 7.97 11.76 17.47
CA PHE A 257 8.41 10.66 18.34
C PHE A 257 8.00 10.88 19.81
N ASP A 258 8.29 12.06 20.36
CA ASP A 258 7.99 12.40 21.75
C ASP A 258 6.48 12.41 22.03
N LEU A 259 5.69 12.96 21.09
CA LEU A 259 4.23 12.95 21.19
C LEU A 259 3.68 11.51 21.17
N ALA A 260 4.14 10.69 20.26
CA ALA A 260 3.72 9.28 20.19
C ALA A 260 4.15 8.50 21.45
N ALA A 261 5.35 8.75 21.96
CA ALA A 261 5.83 8.17 23.21
C ALA A 261 4.95 8.55 24.42
N SER A 262 4.31 9.73 24.40
CA SER A 262 3.35 10.13 25.44
C SER A 262 2.13 9.20 25.48
N PHE A 263 1.64 8.71 24.33
CA PHE A 263 0.54 7.73 24.32
C PHE A 263 0.96 6.42 25.00
N ALA A 264 2.21 6.00 24.82
CA ALA A 264 2.74 4.80 25.46
C ALA A 264 2.94 4.99 26.97
N THR A 265 3.62 6.08 27.39
CA THR A 265 4.00 6.33 28.80
C THR A 265 2.80 6.69 29.67
N GLU A 266 1.79 7.34 29.11
CA GLU A 266 0.54 7.66 29.79
C GLU A 266 -0.48 6.50 29.76
N GLY A 267 -0.10 5.34 29.15
CA GLY A 267 -0.93 4.14 29.10
C GLY A 267 -2.19 4.29 28.25
N LEU A 268 -2.11 5.06 27.17
CA LEU A 268 -3.19 5.26 26.19
C LEU A 268 -3.11 4.28 25.04
N SER A 269 -1.98 3.57 24.86
CA SER A 269 -1.73 2.59 23.81
C SER A 269 -2.16 1.19 24.24
N ALA A 270 -2.80 0.44 23.32
CA ALA A 270 -3.06 -0.99 23.48
C ALA A 270 -1.78 -1.83 23.28
N LYS A 271 -0.67 -1.22 22.84
CA LYS A 271 0.64 -1.85 22.60
C LYS A 271 0.60 -2.98 21.58
N LEU A 272 -0.31 -2.89 20.62
CA LEU A 272 -0.52 -3.91 19.61
C LEU A 272 0.28 -3.56 18.35
N GLN A 273 1.17 -4.44 17.96
CA GLN A 273 1.86 -4.28 16.68
C GLN A 273 0.87 -4.49 15.53
N GLN A 274 0.80 -3.53 14.62
CA GLN A 274 -0.12 -3.56 13.49
C GLN A 274 0.12 -4.77 12.59
N PHE A 275 -0.95 -5.28 11.99
CA PHE A 275 -0.96 -6.47 11.13
C PHE A 275 -0.54 -7.79 11.81
N THR A 276 -0.67 -7.85 13.13
CA THR A 276 -0.54 -9.11 13.90
C THR A 276 -1.90 -9.65 14.32
N PRO A 277 -2.02 -10.96 14.61
CA PRO A 277 -3.29 -11.54 15.07
C PRO A 277 -3.90 -10.85 16.30
N GLY A 278 -3.06 -10.34 17.21
CA GLY A 278 -3.51 -9.58 18.39
C GLY A 278 -4.16 -8.23 18.01
N TRP A 279 -3.59 -7.54 17.05
CA TRP A 279 -4.13 -6.29 16.51
C TRP A 279 -5.45 -6.52 15.78
N ASP A 280 -5.52 -7.60 14.95
CA ASP A 280 -6.73 -8.00 14.26
C ASP A 280 -7.90 -8.26 15.22
N GLN A 281 -7.64 -8.98 16.30
CA GLN A 281 -8.63 -9.24 17.35
C GLN A 281 -9.07 -7.95 18.07
N GLY A 282 -8.19 -6.97 18.17
CA GLY A 282 -8.46 -5.67 18.80
C GLY A 282 -9.64 -4.93 18.18
N PHE A 283 -9.87 -5.07 16.88
CA PHE A 283 -11.01 -4.46 16.17
C PHE A 283 -12.36 -5.04 16.63
N ALA A 284 -12.43 -6.34 16.86
CA ALA A 284 -13.64 -7.01 17.30
C ALA A 284 -13.94 -6.80 18.79
N ASN A 285 -12.92 -6.98 19.65
CA ASN A 285 -13.08 -6.98 21.09
C ASN A 285 -13.01 -5.58 21.74
N GLY A 286 -12.66 -4.54 20.95
CA GLY A 286 -12.54 -3.16 21.44
C GLY A 286 -11.37 -2.96 22.41
N SER A 287 -10.22 -3.60 22.16
CA SER A 287 -8.98 -3.36 22.92
C SER A 287 -8.51 -1.91 22.82
N PHE A 288 -8.88 -1.22 21.75
CA PHE A 288 -8.61 0.19 21.50
C PHE A 288 -9.84 0.88 20.93
N ALA A 289 -9.96 2.17 21.21
CA ALA A 289 -11.08 3.00 20.80
C ALA A 289 -10.84 3.72 19.47
N THR A 290 -9.59 3.97 19.10
CA THR A 290 -9.23 4.71 17.87
C THR A 290 -8.05 4.08 17.17
N VAL A 291 -8.00 4.27 15.85
CA VAL A 291 -6.86 3.96 15.00
C VAL A 291 -6.77 4.99 13.87
N SER A 292 -5.56 5.43 13.52
CA SER A 292 -5.36 6.22 12.30
C SER A 292 -5.60 5.30 11.10
N CYS A 293 -6.61 5.60 10.28
CA CYS A 293 -7.07 4.69 9.24
C CYS A 293 -7.12 5.37 7.86
N PRO A 294 -6.38 4.85 6.88
CA PRO A 294 -6.58 5.22 5.49
C PRO A 294 -7.84 4.59 4.91
N ALA A 295 -8.32 5.11 3.78
CA ALA A 295 -9.55 4.67 3.13
C ALA A 295 -9.60 3.14 2.88
N TRP A 296 -8.49 2.54 2.43
CA TRP A 296 -8.38 1.10 2.19
C TRP A 296 -8.56 0.24 3.47
N MET A 297 -8.26 0.82 4.64
CA MET A 297 -8.37 0.10 5.92
C MET A 297 -9.83 -0.09 6.36
N LEU A 298 -10.78 0.66 5.82
CA LEU A 298 -12.19 0.49 6.19
C LEU A 298 -12.69 -0.94 5.90
N GLY A 299 -12.34 -1.49 4.74
CA GLY A 299 -12.65 -2.89 4.42
C GLY A 299 -11.95 -3.88 5.35
N TYR A 300 -10.71 -3.59 5.73
CA TYR A 300 -9.95 -4.39 6.69
C TYR A 300 -10.62 -4.39 8.08
N ILE A 301 -10.99 -3.22 8.59
CA ILE A 301 -11.69 -3.10 9.86
C ILE A 301 -13.03 -3.86 9.83
N GLN A 302 -13.78 -3.74 8.75
CA GLN A 302 -15.03 -4.49 8.57
C GLN A 302 -14.81 -6.00 8.63
N ASP A 303 -13.77 -6.50 7.95
CA ASP A 303 -13.42 -7.93 7.97
C ASP A 303 -13.04 -8.40 9.38
N LYS A 304 -12.15 -7.68 10.08
CA LYS A 304 -11.63 -8.08 11.39
C LYS A 304 -12.61 -7.87 12.54
N ALA A 305 -13.39 -6.80 12.50
CA ALA A 305 -14.42 -6.54 13.52
C ALA A 305 -15.68 -7.39 13.32
N GLY A 306 -15.91 -7.93 12.11
CA GLY A 306 -17.04 -8.78 11.78
C GLY A 306 -18.40 -8.09 11.91
N PRO A 307 -19.51 -8.83 11.78
CA PRO A 307 -20.86 -8.26 11.83
C PRO A 307 -21.17 -7.51 13.14
N ALA A 308 -20.59 -7.94 14.26
CA ALA A 308 -20.79 -7.31 15.57
C ALA A 308 -20.18 -5.90 15.70
N GLY A 309 -19.26 -5.54 14.81
CA GLY A 309 -18.65 -4.21 14.76
C GLY A 309 -19.43 -3.21 13.90
N LYS A 310 -20.41 -3.66 13.14
CA LYS A 310 -21.25 -2.78 12.31
C LYS A 310 -21.91 -1.69 13.16
N ASP A 311 -21.89 -0.46 12.67
CA ASP A 311 -22.44 0.75 13.32
C ASP A 311 -21.79 1.09 14.69
N LYS A 312 -20.81 0.29 15.16
CA LYS A 312 -19.95 0.62 16.30
C LYS A 312 -18.67 1.35 15.87
N TRP A 313 -18.17 1.02 14.69
CA TRP A 313 -17.08 1.76 14.07
C TRP A 313 -17.61 2.91 13.24
N ASP A 314 -16.97 4.07 13.35
CA ASP A 314 -17.20 5.23 12.50
C ASP A 314 -15.85 5.87 12.14
N VAL A 315 -15.86 6.87 11.24
CA VAL A 315 -14.65 7.56 10.80
C VAL A 315 -14.84 9.08 10.88
N ALA A 316 -13.90 9.75 11.51
CA ALA A 316 -13.82 11.21 11.62
C ALA A 316 -12.59 11.75 10.89
N GLN A 317 -12.56 13.07 10.64
CA GLN A 317 -11.36 13.72 10.13
C GLN A 317 -10.20 13.55 11.12
N ALA A 318 -8.99 13.30 10.60
CA ALA A 318 -7.79 13.27 11.42
C ALA A 318 -7.41 14.67 11.94
N PRO A 319 -6.61 14.79 13.01
CA PRO A 319 -6.11 16.07 13.49
C PRO A 319 -5.45 16.91 12.42
N LYS A 320 -4.60 16.29 11.61
CA LYS A 320 -3.99 16.90 10.42
C LYS A 320 -3.96 15.89 9.29
N PRO A 321 -4.07 16.34 8.03
CA PRO A 321 -4.00 15.46 6.88
C PRO A 321 -2.65 14.74 6.80
N SER A 322 -2.71 13.44 6.51
CA SER A 322 -1.55 12.58 6.27
C SER A 322 -1.91 11.49 5.27
N ASN A 323 -0.91 10.78 4.77
CA ASN A 323 -1.09 9.68 3.83
C ASN A 323 -0.35 8.43 4.31
N TRP A 324 -1.03 7.29 4.25
CA TRP A 324 -0.44 5.99 4.52
C TRP A 324 -0.78 5.00 3.40
N GLY A 325 0.23 4.65 2.60
CA GLY A 325 0.08 3.72 1.48
C GLY A 325 -0.20 4.40 0.15
N GLY A 326 -0.59 3.57 -0.81
CA GLY A 326 -0.76 3.91 -2.21
C GLY A 326 0.41 3.48 -3.07
N SER A 327 0.17 3.42 -4.38
CA SER A 327 1.12 2.83 -5.33
C SER A 327 1.26 3.67 -6.59
N PHE A 328 2.16 3.24 -7.46
CA PHE A 328 2.45 3.83 -8.76
C PHE A 328 2.58 2.72 -9.79
N LEU A 329 2.35 3.05 -11.05
CA LEU A 329 2.78 2.25 -12.19
C LEU A 329 3.99 2.93 -12.84
N VAL A 330 5.01 2.13 -13.13
CA VAL A 330 6.21 2.54 -13.87
C VAL A 330 6.37 1.65 -15.10
N VAL A 331 7.04 2.14 -16.16
CA VAL A 331 7.26 1.42 -17.40
C VAL A 331 8.77 1.33 -17.67
N PRO A 332 9.37 0.12 -17.65
CA PRO A 332 10.77 -0.06 -17.98
C PRO A 332 11.04 0.21 -19.48
N LYS A 333 12.11 0.96 -19.77
CA LYS A 333 12.56 1.19 -21.15
C LYS A 333 13.06 -0.05 -21.86
N ALA A 334 13.50 -1.05 -21.10
CA ALA A 334 14.00 -2.32 -21.63
C ALA A 334 12.90 -3.22 -22.19
N GLY A 335 11.61 -2.91 -21.92
CA GLY A 335 10.45 -3.60 -22.47
C GLY A 335 10.34 -3.43 -23.99
N LYS A 336 9.93 -4.49 -24.69
CA LYS A 336 9.76 -4.47 -26.16
C LYS A 336 8.60 -3.56 -26.62
N HIS A 337 7.66 -3.28 -25.74
CA HIS A 337 6.40 -2.60 -26.02
C HIS A 337 6.21 -1.37 -25.10
N ALA A 338 7.30 -0.63 -24.87
CA ALA A 338 7.32 0.46 -23.90
C ALA A 338 6.30 1.58 -24.20
N GLU A 339 6.00 1.86 -25.48
CA GLU A 339 4.99 2.85 -25.85
C GLU A 339 3.57 2.38 -25.56
N GLU A 340 3.24 1.12 -25.90
CA GLU A 340 1.94 0.51 -25.63
C GLU A 340 1.73 0.36 -24.12
N ALA A 341 2.76 -0.05 -23.40
CA ALA A 341 2.75 -0.12 -21.93
C ALA A 341 2.53 1.25 -21.29
N ALA A 342 3.17 2.29 -21.80
CA ALA A 342 2.96 3.66 -21.32
C ALA A 342 1.52 4.12 -21.55
N ARG A 343 0.93 3.83 -22.71
CA ARG A 343 -0.49 4.14 -22.98
C ARG A 343 -1.43 3.39 -22.03
N LEU A 344 -1.16 2.09 -21.81
CA LEU A 344 -1.93 1.30 -20.85
C LEU A 344 -1.79 1.84 -19.42
N ALA A 345 -0.57 2.16 -18.96
CA ALA A 345 -0.33 2.73 -17.64
C ALA A 345 -1.05 4.09 -17.47
N ALA A 346 -1.01 4.96 -18.48
CA ALA A 346 -1.73 6.23 -18.50
C ALA A 346 -3.25 6.02 -18.38
N TRP A 347 -3.80 5.06 -19.14
CA TRP A 347 -5.23 4.75 -19.08
C TRP A 347 -5.64 4.15 -17.73
N LEU A 348 -4.89 3.20 -17.19
CA LEU A 348 -5.17 2.57 -15.90
C LEU A 348 -5.15 3.56 -14.73
N THR A 349 -4.34 4.62 -14.85
CA THR A 349 -4.20 5.65 -13.81
C THR A 349 -5.04 6.90 -14.06
N ALA A 350 -5.87 6.91 -15.11
CA ALA A 350 -6.75 8.04 -15.39
C ALA A 350 -7.90 8.14 -14.37
N PRO A 351 -8.49 9.34 -14.17
CA PRO A 351 -9.47 9.58 -13.11
C PRO A 351 -10.65 8.61 -13.10
N ALA A 352 -11.20 8.27 -14.28
CA ALA A 352 -12.35 7.37 -14.37
C ALA A 352 -12.01 5.93 -13.93
N GLN A 353 -10.82 5.43 -14.27
CA GLN A 353 -10.35 4.11 -13.91
C GLN A 353 -10.06 4.02 -12.40
N GLN A 354 -9.44 5.06 -11.84
CA GLN A 354 -9.21 5.14 -10.40
C GLN A 354 -10.52 5.23 -9.61
N ALA A 355 -11.54 5.93 -10.11
CA ALA A 355 -12.86 5.96 -9.48
C ALA A 355 -13.52 4.55 -9.47
N LYS A 356 -13.38 3.77 -10.56
CA LYS A 356 -13.83 2.37 -10.61
C LYS A 356 -13.07 1.48 -9.63
N LEU A 357 -11.75 1.65 -9.55
CA LEU A 357 -10.93 0.90 -8.61
C LEU A 357 -11.34 1.19 -7.16
N PHE A 358 -11.63 2.45 -6.83
CA PHE A 358 -12.14 2.85 -5.53
C PHE A 358 -13.50 2.20 -5.23
N GLU A 359 -14.45 2.27 -6.16
CA GLU A 359 -15.78 1.65 -6.00
C GLU A 359 -15.68 0.14 -5.73
N LYS A 360 -14.77 -0.57 -6.41
CA LYS A 360 -14.63 -2.02 -6.32
C LYS A 360 -13.73 -2.49 -5.18
N ARG A 361 -12.73 -1.70 -4.77
CA ARG A 361 -11.66 -2.14 -3.86
C ARG A 361 -11.42 -1.21 -2.67
N GLY A 362 -12.00 -0.01 -2.66
CA GLY A 362 -11.73 1.00 -1.63
C GLY A 362 -10.38 1.71 -1.78
N SER A 363 -9.63 1.47 -2.88
CA SER A 363 -8.35 2.13 -3.18
C SER A 363 -8.60 3.57 -3.58
N PHE A 364 -8.33 4.54 -2.68
CA PHE A 364 -8.72 5.94 -2.88
C PHE A 364 -7.91 6.60 -4.01
N PRO A 365 -8.56 7.35 -4.93
CA PRO A 365 -7.89 7.87 -6.12
C PRO A 365 -6.76 8.85 -5.82
N SER A 366 -5.61 8.67 -6.48
CA SER A 366 -4.52 9.65 -6.54
C SER A 366 -4.79 10.79 -7.51
N ALA A 367 -5.69 10.57 -8.47
CA ALA A 367 -6.16 11.57 -9.41
C ALA A 367 -7.29 12.40 -8.77
N SER A 368 -6.99 13.65 -8.38
CA SER A 368 -7.95 14.54 -7.75
C SER A 368 -9.16 14.88 -8.64
N ALA A 369 -8.99 14.81 -9.97
CA ALA A 369 -10.11 14.95 -10.91
C ALA A 369 -11.17 13.84 -10.76
N ALA A 370 -10.83 12.69 -10.15
CA ALA A 370 -11.80 11.64 -9.83
C ALA A 370 -12.77 12.03 -8.71
N TYR A 371 -12.43 13.01 -7.86
CA TYR A 371 -13.23 13.36 -6.68
C TYR A 371 -14.60 13.94 -7.02
N ALA A 372 -14.75 14.57 -8.17
CA ALA A 372 -16.02 15.05 -8.67
C ALA A 372 -16.92 13.97 -9.30
N LEU A 373 -16.36 12.77 -9.57
CA LEU A 373 -17.13 11.68 -10.16
C LEU A 373 -18.08 11.06 -9.11
N PRO A 374 -19.31 10.70 -9.49
CA PRO A 374 -20.31 10.17 -8.55
C PRO A 374 -19.85 8.97 -7.73
N ALA A 375 -19.03 8.09 -8.31
CA ALA A 375 -18.45 6.94 -7.60
C ALA A 375 -17.56 7.33 -6.42
N VAL A 376 -16.99 8.56 -6.43
CA VAL A 376 -16.16 9.07 -5.32
C VAL A 376 -16.97 10.06 -4.48
N SER A 377 -17.53 11.13 -5.08
CA SER A 377 -18.22 12.19 -4.33
C SER A 377 -19.44 11.70 -3.55
N GLY A 378 -20.15 10.69 -4.07
CA GLY A 378 -21.32 10.09 -3.43
C GLY A 378 -21.02 8.89 -2.55
N ALA A 379 -19.75 8.51 -2.40
CA ALA A 379 -19.38 7.29 -1.69
C ALA A 379 -19.69 7.36 -0.21
N GLN A 380 -20.43 6.37 0.27
CA GLN A 380 -20.76 6.16 1.69
C GLN A 380 -20.37 4.74 2.10
N HIS A 381 -20.05 4.54 3.36
CA HIS A 381 -19.69 3.22 3.89
C HIS A 381 -20.73 2.71 4.90
N ALA A 382 -21.57 1.76 4.48
CA ALA A 382 -22.70 1.26 5.27
C ALA A 382 -22.29 0.63 6.61
N TYR A 383 -21.11 0.01 6.68
CA TYR A 383 -20.60 -0.60 7.92
C TYR A 383 -20.22 0.48 8.98
N PHE A 384 -19.83 1.67 8.53
CA PHE A 384 -19.45 2.83 9.35
C PHE A 384 -20.62 3.83 9.49
N GLY A 385 -21.85 3.34 9.71
CA GLY A 385 -23.00 4.20 9.93
C GLY A 385 -23.30 5.16 8.79
N GLY A 386 -23.04 4.75 7.53
CA GLY A 386 -23.25 5.61 6.36
C GLY A 386 -22.24 6.74 6.23
N ALA A 387 -21.04 6.61 6.80
CA ALA A 387 -20.00 7.65 6.72
C ALA A 387 -19.78 8.12 5.29
N PRO A 388 -19.77 9.44 4.99
CA PRO A 388 -19.53 10.00 3.67
C PRO A 388 -18.01 9.95 3.34
N ILE A 389 -17.54 8.72 3.07
CA ILE A 389 -16.11 8.44 2.88
C ILE A 389 -15.49 9.17 1.70
N GLY A 390 -16.28 9.43 0.66
CA GLY A 390 -15.85 10.23 -0.48
C GLY A 390 -15.46 11.64 -0.07
N GLU A 391 -16.25 12.30 0.75
CA GLU A 391 -15.99 13.65 1.27
C GLU A 391 -14.83 13.65 2.28
N ILE A 392 -14.88 12.76 3.28
CA ILE A 392 -13.88 12.67 4.34
C ILE A 392 -12.48 12.49 3.76
N PHE A 393 -12.31 11.51 2.87
CA PHE A 393 -10.99 11.19 2.33
C PHE A 393 -10.55 12.13 1.21
N SER A 394 -11.48 12.72 0.43
CA SER A 394 -11.13 13.78 -0.53
C SER A 394 -10.54 15.01 0.18
N LYS A 395 -11.17 15.43 1.27
CA LYS A 395 -10.68 16.55 2.10
C LYS A 395 -9.31 16.24 2.72
N ALA A 396 -9.15 15.03 3.27
CA ALA A 396 -7.88 14.58 3.81
C ALA A 396 -6.79 14.57 2.72
N ALA A 397 -7.05 13.98 1.55
CA ALA A 397 -6.10 13.87 0.45
C ALA A 397 -5.59 15.21 -0.09
N GLN A 398 -6.49 16.20 -0.21
CA GLN A 398 -6.14 17.55 -0.67
C GLN A 398 -5.28 18.31 0.34
N GLY A 399 -5.40 17.99 1.62
CA GLY A 399 -4.64 18.63 2.68
C GLY A 399 -3.28 17.99 2.97
N VAL A 400 -2.94 16.84 2.38
CA VAL A 400 -1.63 16.19 2.57
C VAL A 400 -0.51 17.11 2.07
N PRO A 401 0.51 17.39 2.90
CA PRO A 401 1.59 18.29 2.48
C PRO A 401 2.45 17.65 1.37
N VAL A 402 2.95 18.50 0.48
CA VAL A 402 4.05 18.10 -0.43
C VAL A 402 5.30 17.91 0.43
N THR A 403 5.83 16.71 0.44
CA THR A 403 6.98 16.35 1.29
C THR A 403 8.14 15.90 0.43
N VAL A 404 9.33 16.37 0.77
CA VAL A 404 10.57 15.83 0.18
C VAL A 404 10.78 14.42 0.71
N VAL A 405 10.89 13.47 -0.21
CA VAL A 405 11.17 12.06 0.08
C VAL A 405 12.53 11.68 -0.52
N GLY A 406 13.20 10.73 0.09
CA GLY A 406 14.51 10.30 -0.37
C GLY A 406 14.67 8.77 -0.31
N PRO A 407 15.77 8.23 -0.88
CA PRO A 407 15.92 6.79 -1.10
C PRO A 407 15.96 5.94 0.18
N LYS A 408 16.19 6.53 1.33
CA LYS A 408 16.22 5.85 2.64
C LYS A 408 15.01 6.18 3.53
N ASP A 409 13.97 6.82 3.00
CA ASP A 409 12.75 7.20 3.75
C ASP A 409 12.16 5.99 4.51
N LEU A 410 12.01 4.87 3.81
CA LEU A 410 11.47 3.63 4.40
C LEU A 410 12.34 3.11 5.54
N VAL A 411 13.65 3.08 5.34
CA VAL A 411 14.61 2.59 6.34
C VAL A 411 14.55 3.44 7.61
N ILE A 412 14.52 4.77 7.46
CA ILE A 412 14.43 5.70 8.59
C ILE A 412 13.09 5.51 9.33
N ALA A 413 11.97 5.50 8.60
CA ALA A 413 10.64 5.33 9.18
C ALA A 413 10.49 4.02 9.96
N GLN A 414 10.94 2.90 9.37
CA GLN A 414 10.88 1.59 10.01
C GLN A 414 11.72 1.51 11.28
N ASN A 415 12.95 2.04 11.27
CA ASN A 415 13.78 2.01 12.47
C ASN A 415 13.22 2.92 13.59
N LEU A 416 12.63 4.06 13.25
CA LEU A 416 11.94 4.89 14.23
C LEU A 416 10.75 4.15 14.87
N ALA A 417 9.98 3.39 14.08
CA ALA A 417 8.82 2.64 14.55
C ALA A 417 9.21 1.34 15.25
N ASP A 418 9.91 0.44 14.54
CA ASP A 418 10.09 -0.96 14.97
C ASP A 418 11.25 -1.13 15.96
N ILE A 419 12.23 -0.21 15.94
CA ILE A 419 13.32 -0.22 16.92
C ILE A 419 13.05 0.81 18.01
N GLY A 420 12.80 2.07 17.66
CA GLY A 420 12.64 3.15 18.63
C GLY A 420 11.35 3.07 19.42
N MET A 421 10.21 3.25 18.75
CA MET A 421 8.91 3.34 19.40
C MET A 421 8.50 2.02 20.07
N LEU A 422 8.85 0.88 19.50
CA LEU A 422 8.58 -0.43 20.11
C LEU A 422 9.29 -0.61 21.45
N GLN A 423 10.50 -0.05 21.66
CA GLN A 423 11.17 -0.06 22.97
C GLN A 423 10.35 0.71 24.02
N VAL A 424 9.74 1.83 23.63
CA VAL A 424 8.93 2.64 24.54
C VAL A 424 7.59 1.95 24.79
N ASP A 425 6.85 1.61 23.74
CA ASP A 425 5.46 1.16 23.83
C ASP A 425 5.32 -0.24 24.42
N GLN A 426 6.13 -1.21 23.96
CA GLN A 426 6.00 -2.61 24.40
C GLN A 426 6.95 -2.98 25.51
N LYS A 427 8.16 -2.39 25.56
CA LYS A 427 9.19 -2.77 26.53
C LYS A 427 9.32 -1.80 27.71
N GLY A 428 8.56 -0.71 27.72
CA GLY A 428 8.52 0.25 28.80
C GLY A 428 9.82 1.03 29.01
N ARG A 429 10.67 1.16 27.95
CA ARG A 429 11.85 2.01 27.98
C ARG A 429 11.44 3.49 27.98
N SER A 430 12.33 4.34 28.46
CA SER A 430 12.11 5.78 28.35
C SER A 430 12.10 6.23 26.89
N PRO A 431 11.39 7.34 26.57
CA PRO A 431 11.41 7.92 25.22
C PRO A 431 12.83 8.22 24.70
N GLN A 432 13.73 8.63 25.58
CA GLN A 432 15.13 8.91 25.24
C GLN A 432 15.87 7.65 24.83
N GLU A 433 15.76 6.55 25.59
CA GLU A 433 16.38 5.26 25.23
C GLU A 433 15.82 4.74 23.91
N GLY A 434 14.51 4.85 23.68
CA GLY A 434 13.89 4.48 22.41
C GLY A 434 14.43 5.28 21.22
N TRP A 435 14.53 6.60 21.38
CA TRP A 435 15.10 7.49 20.36
C TRP A 435 16.56 7.15 20.04
N GLU A 436 17.40 6.97 21.03
CA GLU A 436 18.82 6.63 20.87
C GLU A 436 18.99 5.27 20.18
N ALA A 437 18.16 4.28 20.51
CA ALA A 437 18.16 2.99 19.85
C ALA A 437 17.79 3.12 18.36
N ALA A 438 16.76 3.92 18.03
CA ALA A 438 16.38 4.19 16.65
C ALA A 438 17.50 4.90 15.88
N VAL A 439 18.07 5.96 16.45
CA VAL A 439 19.16 6.73 15.84
C VAL A 439 20.35 5.82 15.52
N LYS A 440 20.77 4.99 16.46
CA LYS A 440 21.87 4.03 16.26
C LYS A 440 21.57 3.03 15.13
N ALA A 441 20.34 2.52 15.06
CA ALA A 441 19.93 1.59 14.02
C ALA A 441 19.88 2.25 12.64
N ILE A 442 19.36 3.48 12.56
CA ILE A 442 19.31 4.25 11.32
C ILE A 442 20.72 4.57 10.83
N ASP A 443 21.63 5.07 11.69
CA ASP A 443 23.00 5.37 11.31
C ASP A 443 23.68 4.15 10.72
N ASN A 444 23.61 3.00 11.40
CA ASN A 444 24.18 1.75 10.87
C ASN A 444 23.60 1.35 9.51
N ALA A 445 22.32 1.64 9.27
CA ALA A 445 21.65 1.32 7.99
C ALA A 445 21.93 2.35 6.88
N LEU A 446 22.31 3.56 7.23
CA LEU A 446 22.70 4.61 6.28
C LEU A 446 24.16 4.50 5.84
N ASP A 447 25.04 3.92 6.69
CA ASP A 447 26.46 3.72 6.43
C ASP A 447 26.75 2.49 5.55
N GLN A 448 25.72 1.68 5.24
CA GLN A 448 25.77 0.51 4.33
C GLN A 448 25.34 0.89 2.90
#